data_046f210ed900fc46df4eb2eead977f0c
#
_entry.id   046f210ed900fc46df4eb2eead977f0c
#
_cell.length_a   1.000
_cell.length_b   1.000
_cell.length_c   1.000
_cell.angle_alpha   90.00
_cell.angle_beta   90.00
_cell.angle_gamma   90.00
#
_symmetry.space_group_name_H-M   'P 1'
#
loop_
_entity.id
_entity.type
_entity.pdbx_description
1 polymer ?
#
loop_
_entity_poly.entity_id
_entity_poly.type
_entity_poly.pdbx_seq_one_letter_code
_entity_poly.pdbx_strand_id
1 'polypeptide(L)'
;MNPEEDYAKVKAADGYTYYMAVALLDTVLGKLAEEGQKAYEILETYKGKDLEYKEYEPLYQCAYDCASKQNKKAFFVTCDTYVTLTDGTGVVHIAPAFGEDDAKVGRKYDMPFVQLVDEKGNMGETTPFAGLFVKKADPEVLKDLDGRGLLYDAPKFEHSYPHCWRCDTPLIYYARESWFIKMTEVKDDLIANNNTINWIPESIGKGRFGDWIENVQDWGISRNRYWGTPLNIWECECGHQHSIGSIEELKEMSDNCPDDIELHRPYIDDVTIKCPCCGKQMHRVPEVIDCWFDSGSMPFAQHHYPFENKELFEKQFPADFISEAVDQTRGWFYSLLAISTLIFNKAPYKNVIVLGHVQDENGQKMSKSKGNAVDPFDALEKYGADAIRWYFYVNSAPWLPNRFHGKAVVEGQRKFMGTLWNTYAFFVLYANIDDFDATKYTLDYDKLSVMDKWLLSKLNSAIKAVDYDLSNYKIPEAAKALQSFVDDMSNWYVRRSRERFWAKGMEQDKINAYMTLYTALVEICKTAAPMIPFMTEEIYQNLVRSVDESAPESIHLCDFPVVNEAHIDTELEANMDNVLKLVVMGRACRNTCLLYTSPSPRDRQKS
;
A
#
# COMPACT_ATOMS: atom_id res chain seq x y z
N MET A 1 -32.63 -8.50 18.54
CA MET A 1 -32.92 -9.91 18.18
C MET A 1 -32.81 -10.08 16.66
N ASN A 2 -32.57 -11.32 16.17
CA ASN A 2 -32.65 -11.58 14.73
C ASN A 2 -34.13 -11.79 14.31
N PRO A 3 -34.66 -11.05 13.33
CA PRO A 3 -36.10 -11.10 12.99
C PRO A 3 -36.55 -12.45 12.42
N GLU A 4 -35.63 -13.22 11.82
CA GLU A 4 -35.95 -14.46 11.11
C GLU A 4 -35.77 -15.72 11.96
N GLU A 5 -35.11 -15.60 13.11
CA GLU A 5 -34.83 -16.70 14.01
C GLU A 5 -35.94 -16.99 15.00
N ASP A 6 -35.97 -18.23 15.54
CA ASP A 6 -36.95 -18.66 16.51
C ASP A 6 -36.51 -18.34 17.94
N TYR A 7 -37.35 -17.67 18.69
CA TYR A 7 -37.19 -17.33 20.11
C TYR A 7 -38.28 -18.01 20.94
N ALA A 8 -37.91 -18.40 22.13
CA ALA A 8 -38.84 -19.02 23.05
C ALA A 8 -39.00 -18.21 24.34
N LYS A 9 -40.23 -18.21 24.88
CA LYS A 9 -40.53 -17.86 26.26
C LYS A 9 -40.46 -19.16 27.05
N VAL A 10 -39.50 -19.26 27.97
CA VAL A 10 -39.22 -20.50 28.72
C VAL A 10 -39.26 -20.27 30.20
N LYS A 11 -39.86 -21.18 30.93
CA LYS A 11 -39.80 -21.23 32.39
C LYS A 11 -38.63 -22.13 32.77
N ALA A 12 -37.61 -21.59 33.46
CA ALA A 12 -36.43 -22.32 33.87
C ALA A 12 -36.57 -22.88 35.29
N ALA A 13 -35.69 -23.82 35.63
CA ALA A 13 -35.69 -24.51 36.94
C ALA A 13 -35.38 -23.56 38.10
N ASP A 14 -34.69 -22.43 37.85
CA ASP A 14 -34.42 -21.37 38.82
C ASP A 14 -35.66 -20.54 39.20
N GLY A 15 -36.81 -20.82 38.58
CA GLY A 15 -38.09 -20.15 38.82
C GLY A 15 -38.35 -18.90 37.96
N TYR A 16 -37.35 -18.44 37.17
CA TYR A 16 -37.51 -17.32 36.27
C TYR A 16 -38.09 -17.72 34.92
N THR A 17 -38.63 -16.76 34.22
CA THR A 17 -39.08 -16.93 32.84
C THR A 17 -38.21 -16.07 31.93
N TYR A 18 -37.56 -16.72 30.95
CA TYR A 18 -36.62 -16.09 30.01
C TYR A 18 -37.18 -16.01 28.60
N TYR A 19 -36.73 -15.01 27.84
CA TYR A 19 -36.86 -14.94 26.40
C TYR A 19 -35.47 -15.09 25.77
N MET A 20 -35.25 -16.12 24.98
CA MET A 20 -33.95 -16.35 24.28
C MET A 20 -34.15 -17.18 23.02
N ALA A 21 -33.14 -17.23 22.18
CA ALA A 21 -33.19 -18.01 20.95
C ALA A 21 -33.33 -19.52 21.25
N VAL A 22 -34.20 -20.19 20.51
CA VAL A 22 -34.47 -21.63 20.70
C VAL A 22 -33.20 -22.47 20.55
N ALA A 23 -32.37 -22.13 19.57
CA ALA A 23 -31.11 -22.83 19.29
C ALA A 23 -30.10 -22.80 20.46
N LEU A 24 -30.23 -21.86 21.41
CA LEU A 24 -29.29 -21.66 22.51
C LEU A 24 -29.82 -22.12 23.88
N LEU A 25 -31.06 -22.62 23.94
CA LEU A 25 -31.70 -23.03 25.19
C LEU A 25 -30.87 -24.08 25.98
N ASP A 26 -30.46 -25.14 25.31
CA ASP A 26 -29.69 -26.19 25.96
C ASP A 26 -28.30 -25.72 26.43
N THR A 27 -27.67 -24.88 25.64
CA THR A 27 -26.35 -24.30 25.95
C THR A 27 -26.40 -23.38 27.16
N VAL A 28 -27.45 -22.55 27.25
CA VAL A 28 -27.57 -21.53 28.31
C VAL A 28 -28.25 -22.09 29.56
N LEU A 29 -29.40 -22.76 29.43
CA LEU A 29 -30.23 -23.20 30.52
C LEU A 29 -29.93 -24.67 30.95
N GLY A 30 -29.30 -25.48 30.08
CA GLY A 30 -29.04 -26.88 30.35
C GLY A 30 -28.25 -27.13 31.64
N LYS A 31 -27.42 -26.16 32.06
CA LYS A 31 -26.68 -26.19 33.33
C LYS A 31 -27.55 -26.09 34.59
N LEU A 32 -28.82 -25.69 34.46
CA LEU A 32 -29.78 -25.62 35.56
C LEU A 32 -30.47 -26.98 35.82
N ALA A 33 -30.18 -28.02 35.02
CA ALA A 33 -30.76 -29.35 35.23
C ALA A 33 -30.21 -30.00 36.50
N GLU A 34 -31.10 -30.36 37.43
CA GLU A 34 -30.78 -31.25 38.57
C GLU A 34 -31.18 -32.67 38.22
N GLU A 35 -30.62 -33.67 38.97
CA GLU A 35 -30.93 -35.08 38.73
C GLU A 35 -32.43 -35.36 38.81
N GLY A 36 -33.03 -35.71 37.63
CA GLY A 36 -34.44 -36.03 37.50
C GLY A 36 -35.37 -34.86 37.19
N GLN A 37 -34.87 -33.63 37.03
CA GLN A 37 -35.66 -32.45 36.68
C GLN A 37 -35.27 -31.93 35.28
N LYS A 38 -36.27 -31.34 34.58
CA LYS A 38 -36.01 -30.61 33.31
C LYS A 38 -35.41 -29.25 33.64
N ALA A 39 -34.36 -28.85 32.90
CA ALA A 39 -33.72 -27.55 33.05
C ALA A 39 -34.69 -26.39 32.73
N TYR A 40 -35.60 -26.61 31.83
CA TYR A 40 -36.58 -25.61 31.40
C TYR A 40 -37.84 -26.25 30.75
N GLU A 41 -38.89 -25.46 30.65
CA GLU A 41 -40.14 -25.76 29.92
C GLU A 41 -40.43 -24.62 28.92
N ILE A 42 -40.59 -24.92 27.62
CA ILE A 42 -40.96 -23.94 26.60
C ILE A 42 -42.46 -23.66 26.76
N LEU A 43 -42.78 -22.41 27.03
CA LEU A 43 -44.19 -21.97 27.18
C LEU A 43 -44.77 -21.52 25.84
N GLU A 44 -44.01 -20.75 25.07
CA GLU A 44 -44.39 -20.17 23.80
C GLU A 44 -43.18 -19.99 22.88
N THR A 45 -43.39 -19.99 21.55
CA THR A 45 -42.35 -19.77 20.56
C THR A 45 -42.77 -18.63 19.63
N TYR A 46 -41.80 -17.80 19.22
CA TYR A 46 -42.02 -16.59 18.41
C TYR A 46 -40.92 -16.48 17.33
N LYS A 47 -41.23 -15.84 16.22
CA LYS A 47 -40.15 -15.25 15.41
C LYS A 47 -39.64 -13.98 16.09
N GLY A 48 -38.35 -13.65 15.90
CA GLY A 48 -37.77 -12.45 16.50
C GLY A 48 -38.57 -11.18 16.20
N LYS A 49 -39.09 -11.04 14.96
CA LYS A 49 -39.98 -9.93 14.56
C LYS A 49 -41.28 -9.84 15.36
N ASP A 50 -41.79 -10.95 15.90
CA ASP A 50 -43.03 -10.95 16.68
C ASP A 50 -42.81 -10.35 18.08
N LEU A 51 -41.57 -10.25 18.52
CA LEU A 51 -41.15 -9.62 19.78
C LEU A 51 -40.70 -8.17 19.60
N GLU A 52 -40.67 -7.67 18.38
CA GLU A 52 -40.27 -6.30 18.06
C GLU A 52 -41.19 -5.29 18.79
N TYR A 53 -40.61 -4.20 19.28
CA TYR A 53 -41.24 -3.18 20.12
C TYR A 53 -41.79 -3.64 21.49
N LYS A 54 -41.54 -4.87 21.93
CA LYS A 54 -41.84 -5.30 23.31
C LYS A 54 -40.99 -4.49 24.29
N GLU A 55 -41.65 -3.80 25.23
CA GLU A 55 -41.00 -2.93 26.18
C GLU A 55 -40.45 -3.72 27.40
N TYR A 56 -39.37 -3.19 28.01
CA TYR A 56 -38.76 -3.70 29.23
C TYR A 56 -38.33 -2.56 30.16
N GLU A 57 -38.18 -2.87 31.45
CA GLU A 57 -37.71 -1.92 32.45
C GLU A 57 -36.23 -1.61 32.29
N PRO A 58 -35.78 -0.34 32.41
CA PRO A 58 -34.37 0.01 32.35
C PRO A 58 -33.61 -0.56 33.54
N LEU A 59 -32.39 -1.05 33.30
CA LEU A 59 -31.51 -1.55 34.38
C LEU A 59 -31.07 -0.44 35.34
N TYR A 60 -30.89 0.77 34.83
CA TYR A 60 -30.45 1.96 35.58
C TYR A 60 -31.33 3.18 35.27
N GLN A 61 -31.77 3.86 36.34
CA GLN A 61 -32.62 5.05 36.23
C GLN A 61 -31.91 6.21 35.48
N CYS A 62 -30.59 6.36 35.65
CA CYS A 62 -29.83 7.40 34.94
C CYS A 62 -29.90 7.28 33.43
N ALA A 63 -29.98 6.04 32.88
CA ALA A 63 -30.17 5.82 31.46
C ALA A 63 -31.59 6.23 31.00
N TYR A 64 -32.61 5.92 31.79
CA TYR A 64 -33.98 6.38 31.52
C TYR A 64 -34.11 7.91 31.56
N ASP A 65 -33.51 8.55 32.56
CA ASP A 65 -33.55 10.01 32.71
C ASP A 65 -32.83 10.73 31.54
N CYS A 66 -31.76 10.15 31.04
CA CYS A 66 -31.08 10.67 29.87
C CYS A 66 -31.90 10.49 28.58
N ALA A 67 -32.51 9.32 28.39
CA ALA A 67 -33.33 9.00 27.23
C ALA A 67 -34.63 9.86 27.19
N SER A 68 -35.29 9.99 28.30
CA SER A 68 -36.59 10.72 28.41
C SER A 68 -36.49 12.19 28.04
N LYS A 69 -35.33 12.84 28.26
CA LYS A 69 -35.10 14.23 27.86
C LYS A 69 -35.13 14.48 26.35
N GLN A 70 -35.01 13.43 25.55
CA GLN A 70 -34.94 13.52 24.09
C GLN A 70 -36.29 13.29 23.40
N ASN A 71 -37.37 13.04 24.15
CA ASN A 71 -38.71 12.74 23.62
C ASN A 71 -38.73 11.59 22.59
N LYS A 72 -37.86 10.60 22.74
CA LYS A 72 -37.78 9.43 21.89
C LYS A 72 -38.05 8.16 22.68
N LYS A 73 -38.59 7.12 22.00
CA LYS A 73 -38.83 5.82 22.62
C LYS A 73 -37.52 5.07 22.87
N ALA A 74 -37.41 4.48 24.06
CA ALA A 74 -36.28 3.65 24.46
C ALA A 74 -36.75 2.41 25.22
N PHE A 75 -35.84 1.49 25.54
CA PHE A 75 -36.08 0.28 26.35
C PHE A 75 -37.12 -0.63 25.75
N PHE A 76 -36.96 -0.94 24.47
CA PHE A 76 -37.81 -1.90 23.74
C PHE A 76 -36.94 -2.81 22.86
N VAL A 77 -37.51 -3.95 22.47
CA VAL A 77 -36.83 -4.92 21.59
C VAL A 77 -36.76 -4.39 20.17
N THR A 78 -35.60 -4.40 19.59
CA THR A 78 -35.32 -4.09 18.19
C THR A 78 -34.87 -5.33 17.41
N CYS A 79 -35.01 -5.30 16.08
CA CYS A 79 -34.66 -6.41 15.22
C CYS A 79 -33.62 -6.01 14.16
N ASP A 80 -32.54 -6.84 14.05
CA ASP A 80 -31.58 -6.72 12.97
C ASP A 80 -30.90 -8.06 12.69
N THR A 81 -30.47 -8.27 11.45
CA THR A 81 -29.90 -9.53 10.96
C THR A 81 -28.46 -9.77 11.40
N TYR A 82 -27.74 -8.75 11.93
CA TYR A 82 -26.38 -8.95 12.44
C TYR A 82 -26.31 -9.78 13.73
N VAL A 83 -27.44 -9.99 14.42
CA VAL A 83 -27.52 -10.81 15.62
C VAL A 83 -27.35 -12.29 15.25
N THR A 84 -26.25 -12.91 15.71
CA THR A 84 -25.92 -14.31 15.46
C THR A 84 -26.42 -15.24 16.58
N LEU A 85 -26.50 -16.54 16.30
CA LEU A 85 -26.84 -17.58 17.24
C LEU A 85 -25.64 -18.50 17.58
N THR A 86 -24.43 -18.00 17.41
CA THR A 86 -23.20 -18.79 17.65
C THR A 86 -22.88 -18.91 19.14
N ASP A 87 -23.29 -17.91 19.93
CA ASP A 87 -23.02 -17.82 21.36
C ASP A 87 -24.05 -16.90 22.06
N GLY A 88 -23.93 -16.79 23.40
CA GLY A 88 -24.82 -15.95 24.21
C GLY A 88 -26.26 -16.47 24.29
N THR A 89 -27.23 -15.55 24.18
CA THR A 89 -28.67 -15.85 24.31
C THR A 89 -29.45 -15.59 23.01
N GLY A 90 -28.79 -15.10 21.95
CA GLY A 90 -29.45 -14.60 20.75
C GLY A 90 -30.15 -13.24 20.96
N VAL A 91 -29.97 -12.61 22.12
CA VAL A 91 -30.46 -11.26 22.44
C VAL A 91 -29.27 -10.39 22.79
N VAL A 92 -29.05 -9.33 22.00
CA VAL A 92 -27.91 -8.44 22.15
C VAL A 92 -28.36 -7.12 22.76
N HIS A 93 -27.60 -6.60 23.73
CA HIS A 93 -27.79 -5.26 24.27
C HIS A 93 -27.27 -4.24 23.26
N ILE A 94 -28.04 -3.20 22.97
CA ILE A 94 -27.73 -2.15 22.01
C ILE A 94 -27.46 -0.84 22.72
N ALA A 95 -26.30 -0.23 22.44
CA ALA A 95 -25.91 1.09 22.94
C ALA A 95 -25.49 2.00 21.77
N PRO A 96 -26.41 2.79 21.17
CA PRO A 96 -26.17 3.58 19.94
C PRO A 96 -24.99 4.55 20.01
N ALA A 97 -24.56 4.96 21.21
CA ALA A 97 -23.43 5.84 21.42
C ALA A 97 -22.08 5.12 21.43
N PHE A 98 -22.03 3.76 21.48
CA PHE A 98 -20.81 2.99 21.77
C PHE A 98 -20.56 1.81 20.81
N GLY A 99 -21.33 1.69 19.71
CA GLY A 99 -21.12 0.68 18.68
C GLY A 99 -21.61 1.16 17.31
N GLU A 100 -20.90 0.77 16.24
CA GLU A 100 -21.28 1.17 14.88
C GLU A 100 -22.60 0.54 14.45
N ASP A 101 -22.74 -0.78 14.65
CA ASP A 101 -23.97 -1.50 14.32
C ASP A 101 -25.11 -1.06 15.24
N ASP A 102 -24.83 -0.82 16.51
CA ASP A 102 -25.78 -0.26 17.46
C ASP A 102 -26.28 1.12 17.01
N ALA A 103 -25.37 1.97 16.50
CA ALA A 103 -25.74 3.28 15.97
C ALA A 103 -26.62 3.18 14.71
N LYS A 104 -26.39 2.18 13.83
CA LYS A 104 -27.24 1.92 12.66
C LYS A 104 -28.65 1.53 13.09
N VAL A 105 -28.77 0.61 14.05
CA VAL A 105 -30.06 0.22 14.62
C VAL A 105 -30.70 1.40 15.34
N GLY A 106 -29.94 2.18 16.11
CA GLY A 106 -30.44 3.40 16.77
C GLY A 106 -31.08 4.39 15.81
N ARG A 107 -30.45 4.62 14.65
CA ARG A 107 -31.00 5.47 13.58
C ARG A 107 -32.25 4.86 12.94
N LYS A 108 -32.23 3.55 12.65
CA LYS A 108 -33.36 2.81 12.05
C LYS A 108 -34.66 2.92 12.89
N TYR A 109 -34.52 2.89 14.21
CA TYR A 109 -35.65 2.93 15.16
C TYR A 109 -35.86 4.29 15.81
N ASP A 110 -35.15 5.34 15.37
CA ASP A 110 -35.16 6.68 15.95
C ASP A 110 -34.98 6.68 17.48
N MET A 111 -34.03 5.89 17.96
CA MET A 111 -33.73 5.76 19.39
C MET A 111 -33.04 7.01 19.95
N PRO A 112 -33.17 7.29 21.26
CA PRO A 112 -32.41 8.36 21.90
C PRO A 112 -30.92 8.01 21.95
N PHE A 113 -30.09 9.04 21.88
CA PHE A 113 -28.64 8.94 22.01
C PHE A 113 -28.24 9.10 23.48
N VAL A 114 -28.00 7.98 24.18
CA VAL A 114 -27.68 7.97 25.60
C VAL A 114 -26.18 7.80 25.79
N GLN A 115 -25.52 8.88 26.25
CA GLN A 115 -24.10 8.91 26.50
C GLN A 115 -23.82 9.17 27.98
N LEU A 116 -23.41 8.13 28.73
CA LEU A 116 -23.15 8.16 30.16
C LEU A 116 -21.67 8.08 30.50
N VAL A 117 -20.81 8.30 29.50
CA VAL A 117 -19.34 8.26 29.65
C VAL A 117 -18.77 9.59 29.18
N ASP A 118 -17.82 10.14 29.90
CA ASP A 118 -17.15 11.39 29.56
C ASP A 118 -16.09 11.20 28.43
N GLU A 119 -15.50 12.29 27.95
CA GLU A 119 -14.49 12.28 26.89
C GLU A 119 -13.17 11.57 27.28
N LYS A 120 -12.95 11.32 28.58
CA LYS A 120 -11.80 10.59 29.10
C LYS A 120 -12.08 9.09 29.28
N GLY A 121 -13.30 8.66 28.96
CA GLY A 121 -13.74 7.28 29.13
C GLY A 121 -14.16 6.94 30.54
N ASN A 122 -14.43 7.93 31.40
CA ASN A 122 -14.93 7.67 32.75
C ASN A 122 -16.45 7.74 32.80
N MET A 123 -17.05 6.96 33.70
CA MET A 123 -18.50 6.97 33.95
C MET A 123 -18.93 8.36 34.43
N GLY A 124 -19.98 8.91 33.82
CA GLY A 124 -20.50 10.24 34.11
C GLY A 124 -21.06 10.39 35.52
N GLU A 125 -21.17 11.63 36.01
CA GLU A 125 -21.60 11.98 37.38
C GLU A 125 -23.01 11.48 37.72
N THR A 126 -23.87 11.27 36.75
CA THR A 126 -25.25 10.79 36.94
C THR A 126 -25.31 9.28 37.15
N THR A 127 -24.24 8.56 36.93
CA THR A 127 -24.19 7.10 37.06
C THR A 127 -23.81 6.67 38.48
N PRO A 128 -24.24 5.50 38.96
CA PRO A 128 -23.78 4.94 40.25
C PRO A 128 -22.27 4.70 40.34
N PHE A 129 -21.58 4.72 39.19
CA PHE A 129 -20.15 4.41 39.05
C PHE A 129 -19.32 5.63 38.65
N ALA A 130 -19.79 6.82 38.97
CA ALA A 130 -19.21 8.10 38.58
C ALA A 130 -17.69 8.19 38.81
N GLY A 131 -16.96 8.67 37.81
CA GLY A 131 -15.51 8.87 37.85
C GLY A 131 -14.66 7.61 37.64
N LEU A 132 -15.25 6.42 37.59
CA LEU A 132 -14.50 5.20 37.26
C LEU A 132 -14.31 5.10 35.74
N PHE A 133 -13.10 4.75 35.30
CA PHE A 133 -12.88 4.38 33.91
C PHE A 133 -13.72 3.14 33.55
N VAL A 134 -14.33 3.13 32.36
CA VAL A 134 -15.33 2.10 31.96
C VAL A 134 -14.88 0.68 32.23
N LYS A 135 -13.62 0.31 31.92
CA LYS A 135 -13.11 -1.04 32.19
C LYS A 135 -12.92 -1.36 33.68
N LYS A 136 -12.81 -0.34 34.53
CA LYS A 136 -12.80 -0.49 36.00
C LYS A 136 -14.22 -0.50 36.56
N ALA A 137 -15.19 0.07 35.84
CA ALA A 137 -16.58 0.02 36.20
C ALA A 137 -17.23 -1.34 35.92
N ASP A 138 -16.76 -2.11 34.91
CA ASP A 138 -17.31 -3.42 34.52
C ASP A 138 -17.49 -4.37 35.74
N PRO A 139 -16.48 -4.63 36.60
CA PRO A 139 -16.64 -5.50 37.78
C PRO A 139 -17.66 -4.97 38.79
N GLU A 140 -17.75 -3.65 38.97
CA GLU A 140 -18.68 -3.03 39.92
C GLU A 140 -20.11 -3.09 39.40
N VAL A 141 -20.31 -2.94 38.07
CA VAL A 141 -21.62 -3.15 37.42
C VAL A 141 -22.08 -4.61 37.61
N LEU A 142 -21.22 -5.59 37.37
CA LEU A 142 -21.56 -6.99 37.57
C LEU A 142 -21.95 -7.27 39.03
N LYS A 143 -21.21 -6.73 40.00
CA LYS A 143 -21.49 -6.86 41.43
C LYS A 143 -22.82 -6.22 41.85
N ASP A 144 -23.15 -5.03 41.26
CA ASP A 144 -24.44 -4.38 41.50
C ASP A 144 -25.60 -5.22 40.96
N LEU A 145 -25.47 -5.70 39.72
CA LEU A 145 -26.50 -6.52 39.07
C LEU A 145 -26.72 -7.86 39.82
N ASP A 146 -25.64 -8.49 40.27
CA ASP A 146 -25.70 -9.72 41.09
C ASP A 146 -26.40 -9.46 42.44
N GLY A 147 -26.02 -8.38 43.13
CA GLY A 147 -26.64 -7.98 44.40
C GLY A 147 -28.12 -7.63 44.26
N ARG A 148 -28.60 -7.25 43.07
CA ARG A 148 -30.01 -6.98 42.75
C ARG A 148 -30.76 -8.21 42.21
N GLY A 149 -30.07 -9.36 42.04
CA GLY A 149 -30.65 -10.56 41.45
C GLY A 149 -30.97 -10.43 39.94
N LEU A 150 -30.26 -9.56 39.24
CA LEU A 150 -30.47 -9.27 37.80
C LEU A 150 -29.37 -9.86 36.92
N LEU A 151 -28.35 -10.49 37.51
CA LEU A 151 -27.27 -11.16 36.79
C LEU A 151 -27.56 -12.65 36.69
N TYR A 152 -27.69 -13.18 35.49
CA TYR A 152 -27.83 -14.63 35.26
C TYR A 152 -26.47 -15.34 35.27
N ASP A 153 -25.52 -14.79 34.47
CA ASP A 153 -24.17 -15.35 34.32
C ASP A 153 -23.20 -14.30 33.75
N ALA A 154 -21.92 -14.46 34.04
CA ALA A 154 -20.85 -13.62 33.54
C ALA A 154 -19.61 -14.47 33.17
N PRO A 155 -19.71 -15.35 32.15
CA PRO A 155 -18.59 -16.20 31.75
C PRO A 155 -17.45 -15.34 31.18
N LYS A 156 -16.22 -15.75 31.46
CA LYS A 156 -15.05 -15.12 30.86
C LYS A 156 -14.99 -15.51 29.39
N PHE A 157 -14.87 -14.51 28.53
CA PHE A 157 -14.79 -14.66 27.09
C PHE A 157 -13.50 -14.04 26.56
N GLU A 158 -12.68 -14.81 25.84
CA GLU A 158 -11.48 -14.32 25.17
C GLU A 158 -11.82 -13.92 23.73
N HIS A 159 -11.54 -12.69 23.37
CA HIS A 159 -11.72 -12.17 22.03
C HIS A 159 -10.64 -11.13 21.67
N SER A 160 -10.46 -10.88 20.38
CA SER A 160 -9.61 -9.78 19.91
C SER A 160 -10.19 -8.45 20.35
N TYR A 161 -9.39 -7.61 21.00
CA TYR A 161 -9.78 -6.28 21.45
C TYR A 161 -8.85 -5.21 20.86
N PRO A 162 -9.37 -4.09 20.34
CA PRO A 162 -8.53 -3.06 19.76
C PRO A 162 -7.76 -2.28 20.83
N HIS A 163 -6.44 -2.15 20.61
CA HIS A 163 -5.55 -1.37 21.46
C HIS A 163 -4.89 -0.24 20.66
N CYS A 164 -4.53 0.83 21.34
CA CYS A 164 -3.79 1.93 20.74
C CYS A 164 -2.41 1.46 20.26
N TRP A 165 -2.12 1.62 18.98
CA TRP A 165 -0.84 1.21 18.39
C TRP A 165 0.39 1.89 18.99
N ARG A 166 0.20 3.03 19.66
CA ARG A 166 1.30 3.83 20.26
C ARG A 166 1.55 3.50 21.73
N CYS A 167 0.51 3.37 22.55
CA CYS A 167 0.62 3.22 24.00
C CYS A 167 0.00 1.92 24.55
N ASP A 168 -0.52 1.08 23.67
CA ASP A 168 -1.12 -0.23 23.99
C ASP A 168 -2.30 -0.19 24.99
N THR A 169 -2.91 1.01 25.17
CA THR A 169 -4.12 1.11 25.99
C THR A 169 -5.34 0.59 25.23
N PRO A 170 -6.29 -0.09 25.92
CA PRO A 170 -7.52 -0.52 25.28
C PRO A 170 -8.33 0.67 24.79
N LEU A 171 -8.86 0.56 23.56
CA LEU A 171 -9.71 1.57 22.95
C LEU A 171 -11.17 1.34 23.33
N ILE A 172 -11.97 2.40 23.32
CA ILE A 172 -13.43 2.32 23.44
C ILE A 172 -14.07 2.94 22.21
N TYR A 173 -15.21 2.39 21.78
CA TYR A 173 -16.07 3.09 20.83
C TYR A 173 -16.77 4.23 21.55
N TYR A 174 -16.73 5.42 20.95
CA TYR A 174 -17.26 6.62 21.54
C TYR A 174 -17.74 7.55 20.43
N ALA A 175 -19.03 7.84 20.39
CA ALA A 175 -19.58 8.73 19.38
C ALA A 175 -19.23 10.18 19.67
N ARG A 176 -18.77 10.89 18.65
CA ARG A 176 -18.41 12.31 18.66
C ARG A 176 -19.06 13.02 17.49
N GLU A 177 -19.38 14.29 17.68
CA GLU A 177 -19.66 15.16 16.55
C GLU A 177 -18.44 15.25 15.64
N SER A 178 -18.66 15.17 14.34
CA SER A 178 -17.59 15.13 13.36
C SER A 178 -18.08 15.67 12.02
N TRP A 179 -17.19 16.27 11.26
CA TRP A 179 -17.45 16.69 9.89
C TRP A 179 -17.23 15.54 8.93
N PHE A 180 -18.15 15.35 7.99
CA PHE A 180 -18.14 14.26 7.02
C PHE A 180 -18.26 14.80 5.60
N ILE A 181 -17.53 14.17 4.68
CA ILE A 181 -17.82 14.25 3.25
C ILE A 181 -18.69 13.05 2.89
N LYS A 182 -19.82 13.31 2.23
CA LYS A 182 -20.80 12.27 1.87
C LYS A 182 -20.35 11.49 0.64
N MET A 183 -19.35 10.62 0.83
CA MET A 183 -18.72 9.83 -0.24
C MET A 183 -19.69 8.84 -0.89
N THR A 184 -20.75 8.45 -0.17
CA THR A 184 -21.80 7.57 -0.67
C THR A 184 -22.58 8.16 -1.84
N GLU A 185 -22.66 9.50 -1.97
CA GLU A 185 -23.30 10.18 -3.11
C GLU A 185 -22.47 10.13 -4.40
N VAL A 186 -21.16 10.02 -4.31
CA VAL A 186 -20.24 9.98 -5.45
C VAL A 186 -19.68 8.58 -5.72
N LYS A 187 -20.30 7.55 -5.14
CA LYS A 187 -19.85 6.16 -5.25
C LYS A 187 -19.71 5.69 -6.70
N ASP A 188 -20.71 5.96 -7.53
CA ASP A 188 -20.71 5.50 -8.93
C ASP A 188 -19.61 6.20 -9.74
N ASP A 189 -19.35 7.47 -9.47
CA ASP A 189 -18.25 8.23 -10.09
C ASP A 189 -16.88 7.69 -9.63
N LEU A 190 -16.74 7.32 -8.36
CA LEU A 190 -15.51 6.67 -7.86
C LEU A 190 -15.23 5.36 -8.59
N ILE A 191 -16.25 4.52 -8.77
CA ILE A 191 -16.15 3.25 -9.49
C ILE A 191 -15.79 3.52 -10.97
N ALA A 192 -16.46 4.46 -11.62
CA ALA A 192 -16.20 4.82 -13.01
C ALA A 192 -14.76 5.32 -13.20
N ASN A 193 -14.29 6.21 -12.35
CA ASN A 193 -12.93 6.73 -12.38
C ASN A 193 -11.88 5.64 -12.09
N ASN A 194 -12.11 4.75 -11.11
CA ASN A 194 -11.24 3.63 -10.83
C ASN A 194 -11.07 2.70 -12.05
N ASN A 195 -12.12 2.48 -12.81
CA ASN A 195 -12.09 1.64 -14.01
C ASN A 195 -11.24 2.22 -15.15
N THR A 196 -10.87 3.49 -15.09
CA THR A 196 -9.95 4.12 -16.07
C THR A 196 -8.48 3.92 -15.73
N ILE A 197 -8.16 3.44 -14.52
CA ILE A 197 -6.78 3.31 -14.02
C ILE A 197 -6.21 1.95 -14.45
N ASN A 198 -4.99 1.96 -14.97
CA ASN A 198 -4.22 0.75 -15.22
C ASN A 198 -3.56 0.27 -13.92
N TRP A 199 -4.21 -0.65 -13.23
CA TRP A 199 -3.69 -1.28 -12.02
C TRP A 199 -2.75 -2.44 -12.32
N ILE A 200 -1.59 -2.44 -11.70
CA ILE A 200 -0.58 -3.50 -11.81
C ILE A 200 -0.29 -4.06 -10.40
N PRO A 201 -0.85 -5.24 -10.06
CA PRO A 201 -1.69 -6.11 -10.88
C PRO A 201 -3.17 -5.64 -10.94
N GLU A 202 -3.83 -5.95 -12.02
CA GLU A 202 -5.26 -5.60 -12.24
C GLU A 202 -6.18 -6.10 -11.13
N SER A 203 -5.86 -7.25 -10.53
CA SER A 203 -6.61 -7.87 -9.43
C SER A 203 -6.75 -6.99 -8.18
N ILE A 204 -5.84 -6.04 -7.96
CA ILE A 204 -5.95 -5.10 -6.84
C ILE A 204 -7.03 -4.06 -7.12
N GLY A 205 -7.04 -3.50 -8.34
CA GLY A 205 -8.03 -2.49 -8.74
C GLY A 205 -9.46 -3.01 -8.77
N LYS A 206 -9.65 -4.26 -9.23
CA LYS A 206 -10.96 -4.92 -9.31
C LYS A 206 -11.39 -5.57 -7.99
N GLY A 207 -10.46 -6.16 -7.23
CA GLY A 207 -10.73 -6.80 -5.95
C GLY A 207 -10.55 -5.84 -4.79
N ARG A 208 -9.45 -5.96 -4.03
CA ARG A 208 -9.24 -5.26 -2.76
C ARG A 208 -9.60 -3.76 -2.77
N PHE A 209 -9.26 -3.03 -3.83
CA PHE A 209 -9.59 -1.62 -3.95
C PHE A 209 -11.00 -1.39 -4.48
N GLY A 210 -11.43 -2.15 -5.51
CA GLY A 210 -12.78 -2.12 -6.05
C GLY A 210 -13.83 -2.45 -5.00
N ASP A 211 -13.66 -3.57 -4.27
CA ASP A 211 -14.54 -3.96 -3.16
C ASP A 211 -14.65 -2.87 -2.08
N TRP A 212 -13.55 -2.16 -1.81
CA TRP A 212 -13.53 -1.05 -0.87
C TRP A 212 -14.40 0.12 -1.35
N ILE A 213 -14.29 0.49 -2.62
CA ILE A 213 -15.08 1.58 -3.21
C ILE A 213 -16.55 1.20 -3.32
N GLU A 214 -16.85 -0.05 -3.68
CA GLU A 214 -18.23 -0.55 -3.73
C GLU A 214 -18.95 -0.50 -2.38
N ASN A 215 -18.18 -0.58 -1.29
CA ASN A 215 -18.66 -0.49 0.09
C ASN A 215 -18.24 0.81 0.77
N VAL A 216 -18.02 1.88 0.00
CA VAL A 216 -17.56 3.16 0.52
C VAL A 216 -18.51 3.70 1.57
N GLN A 217 -17.93 4.22 2.66
CA GLN A 217 -18.64 4.93 3.73
C GLN A 217 -18.33 6.41 3.65
N ASP A 218 -19.18 7.24 4.27
CA ASP A 218 -18.93 8.66 4.36
C ASP A 218 -17.65 8.94 5.14
N TRP A 219 -16.85 9.85 4.64
CA TRP A 219 -15.51 10.11 5.16
C TRP A 219 -15.51 11.16 6.26
N GLY A 220 -15.28 10.73 7.50
CA GLY A 220 -15.09 11.64 8.63
C GLY A 220 -13.77 12.37 8.52
N ILE A 221 -13.80 13.66 8.17
CA ILE A 221 -12.59 14.45 7.86
C ILE A 221 -12.04 15.25 9.04
N SER A 222 -12.81 15.48 10.10
CA SER A 222 -12.34 16.27 11.23
C SER A 222 -11.52 15.45 12.23
N ARG A 223 -10.49 16.08 12.79
CA ARG A 223 -9.64 15.50 13.83
C ARG A 223 -9.49 16.48 14.99
N ASN A 224 -9.62 15.96 16.20
CA ASN A 224 -9.40 16.74 17.41
C ASN A 224 -7.90 16.70 17.78
N ARG A 225 -7.12 17.54 17.09
CA ARG A 225 -5.66 17.67 17.22
C ARG A 225 -5.30 19.13 17.32
N TYR A 226 -4.16 19.41 17.96
CA TYR A 226 -3.63 20.77 17.99
C TYR A 226 -2.99 21.14 16.66
N TRP A 227 -2.11 20.28 16.12
CA TRP A 227 -1.40 20.52 14.87
C TRP A 227 -2.04 19.76 13.70
N GLY A 228 -2.21 20.45 12.61
CA GLY A 228 -2.77 20.00 11.33
C GLY A 228 -3.35 21.17 10.58
N THR A 229 -3.83 20.94 9.36
CA THR A 229 -4.55 21.95 8.56
C THR A 229 -5.89 22.25 9.21
N PRO A 230 -6.16 23.48 9.70
CA PRO A 230 -7.43 23.83 10.30
C PRO A 230 -8.60 23.69 9.32
N LEU A 231 -9.73 23.18 9.78
CA LEU A 231 -10.96 23.22 8.99
C LEU A 231 -11.36 24.68 8.74
N ASN A 232 -11.60 25.03 7.49
CA ASN A 232 -11.93 26.38 7.04
C ASN A 232 -13.42 26.70 7.17
N ILE A 233 -14.04 26.30 8.28
CA ILE A 233 -15.48 26.45 8.55
C ILE A 233 -15.68 27.34 9.76
N TRP A 234 -16.52 28.35 9.63
CA TRP A 234 -16.98 29.23 10.70
C TRP A 234 -18.45 28.97 11.00
N GLU A 235 -18.81 28.97 12.26
CA GLU A 235 -20.18 28.75 12.75
C GLU A 235 -20.70 29.94 13.51
N CYS A 236 -21.99 30.22 13.31
CA CYS A 236 -22.73 31.27 14.01
C CYS A 236 -23.70 30.66 15.02
N GLU A 237 -23.96 31.35 16.13
CA GLU A 237 -25.01 31.01 17.09
C GLU A 237 -26.40 30.87 16.46
N CYS A 238 -26.66 31.48 15.30
CA CYS A 238 -27.90 31.32 14.56
C CYS A 238 -28.02 30.02 13.76
N GLY A 239 -26.98 29.17 13.81
CA GLY A 239 -26.90 27.90 13.06
C GLY A 239 -26.35 28.05 11.64
N HIS A 240 -25.97 29.26 11.19
CA HIS A 240 -25.35 29.43 9.89
C HIS A 240 -23.91 28.98 9.92
N GLN A 241 -23.50 28.24 8.90
CA GLN A 241 -22.13 27.77 8.67
C GLN A 241 -21.60 28.36 7.37
N HIS A 242 -20.34 28.78 7.36
CA HIS A 242 -19.66 29.33 6.19
C HIS A 242 -18.28 28.73 6.03
N SER A 243 -17.94 28.27 4.81
CA SER A 243 -16.63 27.76 4.47
C SER A 243 -15.87 28.80 3.65
N ILE A 244 -14.73 29.23 4.16
CA ILE A 244 -13.85 30.23 3.52
C ILE A 244 -12.99 29.56 2.46
N GLY A 245 -13.00 30.10 1.24
CA GLY A 245 -12.27 29.54 0.08
C GLY A 245 -10.92 30.20 -0.21
N SER A 246 -10.66 31.41 0.30
CA SER A 246 -9.37 32.10 0.09
C SER A 246 -9.02 33.06 1.23
N ILE A 247 -7.76 33.50 1.26
CA ILE A 247 -7.30 34.53 2.20
C ILE A 247 -8.00 35.86 1.91
N GLU A 248 -8.25 36.19 0.66
CA GLU A 248 -8.95 37.40 0.24
C GLU A 248 -10.39 37.40 0.80
N GLU A 249 -11.12 36.31 0.62
CA GLU A 249 -12.46 36.15 1.18
C GLU A 249 -12.45 36.26 2.71
N LEU A 250 -11.48 35.65 3.39
CA LEU A 250 -11.33 35.75 4.82
C LEU A 250 -11.14 37.20 5.27
N LYS A 251 -10.30 37.98 4.57
CA LYS A 251 -10.07 39.40 4.85
C LYS A 251 -11.30 40.26 4.57
N GLU A 252 -12.05 39.98 3.52
CA GLU A 252 -13.27 40.70 3.18
C GLU A 252 -14.38 40.49 4.21
N MET A 253 -14.49 39.29 4.78
CA MET A 253 -15.53 38.94 5.76
C MET A 253 -15.14 39.25 7.21
N SER A 254 -13.87 39.54 7.49
CA SER A 254 -13.31 39.72 8.83
C SER A 254 -12.93 41.17 9.09
N ASP A 255 -13.19 41.64 10.31
CA ASP A 255 -12.69 42.94 10.79
C ASP A 255 -11.33 42.82 11.54
N ASN A 256 -10.88 41.59 11.85
CA ASN A 256 -9.70 41.33 12.68
C ASN A 256 -8.69 40.36 12.03
N CYS A 257 -8.78 40.08 10.72
CA CYS A 257 -7.80 39.26 10.01
C CYS A 257 -6.51 40.05 9.76
N PRO A 258 -5.34 39.62 10.24
CA PRO A 258 -4.06 40.25 9.92
C PRO A 258 -3.71 40.11 8.42
N ASP A 259 -2.91 41.07 7.90
CA ASP A 259 -2.46 41.04 6.50
C ASP A 259 -1.54 39.85 6.19
N ASP A 260 -0.75 39.44 7.20
CA ASP A 260 0.19 38.31 7.14
C ASP A 260 -0.31 37.09 7.94
N ILE A 261 -1.61 36.83 7.91
CA ILE A 261 -2.24 35.76 8.69
C ILE A 261 -1.51 34.41 8.50
N GLU A 262 -1.14 33.79 9.61
CA GLU A 262 -0.71 32.41 9.68
C GLU A 262 -1.95 31.50 9.80
N LEU A 263 -2.16 30.62 8.80
CA LEU A 263 -3.36 29.79 8.72
C LEU A 263 -3.39 28.59 9.67
N HIS A 264 -2.36 28.42 10.53
CA HIS A 264 -2.34 27.39 11.56
C HIS A 264 -2.86 27.90 12.91
N ARG A 265 -3.15 26.95 13.78
CA ARG A 265 -3.49 27.25 15.18
C ARG A 265 -2.24 27.76 15.94
N PRO A 266 -2.36 28.70 16.86
CA PRO A 266 -3.62 29.31 17.35
C PRO A 266 -4.12 30.50 16.52
N TYR A 267 -3.33 31.01 15.59
CA TYR A 267 -3.55 32.30 14.93
C TYR A 267 -4.87 32.41 14.19
N ILE A 268 -5.23 31.36 13.43
CA ILE A 268 -6.50 31.34 12.67
C ILE A 268 -7.73 31.23 13.59
N ASP A 269 -7.57 30.67 14.79
CA ASP A 269 -8.67 30.51 15.74
C ASP A 269 -9.17 31.85 16.30
N ASP A 270 -8.32 32.89 16.31
CA ASP A 270 -8.65 34.23 16.77
C ASP A 270 -9.37 35.06 15.69
N VAL A 271 -9.38 34.61 14.45
CA VAL A 271 -10.03 35.33 13.35
C VAL A 271 -11.53 35.02 13.32
N THR A 272 -12.34 36.07 13.43
CA THR A 272 -13.80 36.00 13.34
C THR A 272 -14.31 36.61 12.05
N ILE A 273 -15.42 36.11 11.53
CA ILE A 273 -16.08 36.65 10.33
C ILE A 273 -17.50 37.10 10.64
N LYS A 274 -18.06 37.99 9.82
CA LYS A 274 -19.44 38.44 9.98
C LYS A 274 -20.43 37.43 9.38
N CYS A 275 -21.41 37.04 10.15
CA CYS A 275 -22.47 36.17 9.67
C CYS A 275 -23.33 36.87 8.59
N PRO A 276 -23.45 36.33 7.38
CA PRO A 276 -24.28 36.92 6.33
C PRO A 276 -25.79 36.87 6.65
N CYS A 277 -26.19 35.98 7.55
CA CYS A 277 -27.62 35.82 7.92
C CYS A 277 -28.06 36.76 9.03
N CYS A 278 -27.28 36.96 10.08
CA CYS A 278 -27.69 37.72 11.26
C CYS A 278 -26.73 38.85 11.67
N GLY A 279 -25.62 39.03 10.98
CA GLY A 279 -24.59 40.06 11.25
C GLY A 279 -23.76 39.86 12.51
N LYS A 280 -23.97 38.78 13.28
CA LYS A 280 -23.15 38.44 14.46
C LYS A 280 -21.80 37.88 14.04
N GLN A 281 -20.86 37.86 14.99
CA GLN A 281 -19.57 37.22 14.80
C GLN A 281 -19.71 35.70 14.74
N MET A 282 -19.00 35.08 13.79
CA MET A 282 -18.84 33.64 13.66
C MET A 282 -17.45 33.23 14.09
N HIS A 283 -17.32 32.08 14.69
CA HIS A 283 -16.07 31.50 15.14
C HIS A 283 -15.73 30.24 14.33
N ARG A 284 -14.43 30.03 14.09
CA ARG A 284 -13.97 28.82 13.41
C ARG A 284 -14.20 27.59 14.30
N VAL A 285 -14.59 26.48 13.67
CA VAL A 285 -14.65 25.18 14.35
C VAL A 285 -13.26 24.73 14.81
N PRO A 286 -13.12 24.13 16.02
CA PRO A 286 -11.79 23.90 16.61
C PRO A 286 -10.99 22.76 15.95
N GLU A 287 -11.62 21.97 15.12
CA GLU A 287 -11.00 20.79 14.51
C GLU A 287 -9.98 21.16 13.43
N VAL A 288 -9.08 20.19 13.18
CA VAL A 288 -8.20 20.17 12.02
C VAL A 288 -8.66 19.08 11.04
N ILE A 289 -8.28 19.23 9.78
CA ILE A 289 -8.64 18.25 8.75
C ILE A 289 -7.79 16.97 8.89
N ASP A 290 -8.30 15.86 8.39
CA ASP A 290 -7.58 14.60 8.28
C ASP A 290 -6.36 14.76 7.35
N CYS A 291 -5.19 14.35 7.80
CA CYS A 291 -3.96 14.38 7.00
C CYS A 291 -4.06 13.59 5.67
N TRP A 292 -4.98 12.63 5.58
CA TRP A 292 -5.28 11.95 4.33
C TRP A 292 -5.97 12.85 3.31
N PHE A 293 -6.70 13.86 3.76
CA PHE A 293 -7.23 14.89 2.88
C PHE A 293 -6.10 15.76 2.32
N ASP A 294 -5.17 16.20 3.16
CA ASP A 294 -4.00 16.98 2.72
C ASP A 294 -3.20 16.20 1.68
N SER A 295 -2.87 14.94 1.95
CA SER A 295 -2.11 14.10 1.03
C SER A 295 -2.87 13.77 -0.27
N GLY A 296 -4.19 13.64 -0.20
CA GLY A 296 -5.06 13.43 -1.36
C GLY A 296 -5.22 14.67 -2.24
N SER A 297 -5.00 15.86 -1.66
CA SER A 297 -5.05 17.15 -2.36
C SER A 297 -3.73 17.48 -3.09
N MET A 298 -2.66 16.72 -2.87
CA MET A 298 -1.33 16.97 -3.41
C MET A 298 -1.30 17.26 -4.92
N PRO A 299 -2.06 16.53 -5.79
CA PRO A 299 -1.97 16.74 -7.23
C PRO A 299 -2.20 18.17 -7.71
N PHE A 300 -3.04 18.93 -7.02
CA PHE A 300 -3.35 20.33 -7.35
C PHE A 300 -2.80 21.32 -6.33
N ALA A 301 -2.73 20.94 -5.04
CA ALA A 301 -2.24 21.81 -3.99
C ALA A 301 -0.76 22.19 -4.16
N GLN A 302 0.09 21.27 -4.65
CA GLN A 302 1.50 21.56 -4.95
C GLN A 302 1.70 22.66 -6.00
N HIS A 303 0.71 22.90 -6.83
CA HIS A 303 0.73 23.93 -7.86
C HIS A 303 0.04 25.22 -7.43
N HIS A 304 -0.54 25.26 -6.22
CA HIS A 304 -1.43 26.32 -5.75
C HIS A 304 -2.60 26.58 -6.74
N TYR A 305 -3.07 25.49 -7.38
CA TYR A 305 -4.21 25.54 -8.28
C TYR A 305 -5.51 25.82 -7.50
N PRO A 306 -6.44 26.64 -8.01
CA PRO A 306 -6.49 27.27 -9.34
C PRO A 306 -5.84 28.65 -9.43
N PHE A 307 -5.22 29.16 -8.38
CA PHE A 307 -4.73 30.53 -8.28
C PHE A 307 -3.42 30.73 -9.05
N GLU A 308 -2.55 29.71 -9.06
CA GLU A 308 -1.25 29.72 -9.73
C GLU A 308 -1.04 28.45 -10.57
N ASN A 309 -0.05 28.47 -11.46
CA ASN A 309 0.47 27.32 -12.21
C ASN A 309 -0.59 26.45 -12.93
N LYS A 310 -1.71 27.07 -13.33
CA LYS A 310 -2.84 26.37 -13.94
C LYS A 310 -2.44 25.55 -15.18
N GLU A 311 -1.67 26.16 -16.11
CA GLU A 311 -1.23 25.47 -17.33
C GLU A 311 -0.32 24.28 -17.03
N LEU A 312 0.54 24.38 -16.00
CA LEU A 312 1.42 23.29 -15.57
C LEU A 312 0.60 22.14 -14.99
N PHE A 313 -0.36 22.45 -14.13
CA PHE A 313 -1.28 21.45 -13.57
C PHE A 313 -2.04 20.73 -14.69
N GLU A 314 -2.66 21.46 -15.61
CA GLU A 314 -3.45 20.87 -16.71
C GLU A 314 -2.62 19.95 -17.62
N LYS A 315 -1.31 20.18 -17.76
CA LYS A 315 -0.39 19.30 -18.50
C LYS A 315 0.01 18.05 -17.73
N GLN A 316 0.08 18.11 -16.40
CA GLN A 316 0.59 17.04 -15.55
C GLN A 316 -0.53 16.21 -14.89
N PHE A 317 -1.78 16.65 -14.97
CA PHE A 317 -2.91 15.96 -14.36
C PHE A 317 -3.81 15.28 -15.41
N PRO A 318 -4.11 13.98 -15.25
CA PRO A 318 -3.67 13.04 -14.19
C PRO A 318 -2.20 12.69 -14.28
N ALA A 319 -1.58 12.33 -13.17
CA ALA A 319 -0.21 11.81 -13.14
C ALA A 319 -0.08 10.56 -14.03
N ASP A 320 1.04 10.45 -14.75
CA ASP A 320 1.26 9.29 -15.62
C ASP A 320 1.48 7.99 -14.83
N PHE A 321 2.12 8.09 -13.67
CA PHE A 321 2.49 6.94 -12.85
C PHE A 321 2.60 7.27 -11.37
N ILE A 322 2.10 6.36 -10.51
CA ILE A 322 2.38 6.34 -9.08
C ILE A 322 2.70 4.90 -8.61
N SER A 323 3.37 4.77 -7.49
CA SER A 323 3.64 3.47 -6.87
C SER A 323 3.77 3.57 -5.37
N GLU A 324 3.08 2.70 -4.66
CA GLU A 324 3.16 2.51 -3.21
C GLU A 324 2.76 1.07 -2.84
N ALA A 325 2.89 0.72 -1.55
CA ALA A 325 2.54 -0.60 -1.06
C ALA A 325 1.02 -0.84 -0.99
N VAL A 326 0.63 -2.10 -0.90
CA VAL A 326 -0.76 -2.56 -0.95
C VAL A 326 -1.66 -2.01 0.17
N ASP A 327 -1.09 -1.61 1.31
CA ASP A 327 -1.83 -0.96 2.39
C ASP A 327 -2.41 0.40 1.97
N GLN A 328 -1.80 1.07 0.98
CA GLN A 328 -2.26 2.35 0.45
C GLN A 328 -3.56 2.26 -0.38
N THR A 329 -4.06 1.08 -0.64
CA THR A 329 -5.44 0.89 -1.14
C THR A 329 -6.50 1.39 -0.14
N ARG A 330 -6.14 1.49 1.15
CA ARG A 330 -6.96 2.10 2.21
C ARG A 330 -6.26 3.31 2.83
N GLY A 331 -5.54 4.07 2.03
CA GLY A 331 -4.78 5.24 2.38
C GLY A 331 -4.65 6.17 1.19
N TRP A 332 -3.43 6.40 0.72
CA TRP A 332 -3.14 7.41 -0.28
C TRP A 332 -3.81 7.18 -1.64
N PHE A 333 -3.87 5.95 -2.15
CA PHE A 333 -4.56 5.67 -3.41
C PHE A 333 -6.04 6.06 -3.36
N TYR A 334 -6.69 5.78 -2.21
CA TYR A 334 -8.08 6.14 -2.00
C TYR A 334 -8.26 7.66 -1.84
N SER A 335 -7.48 8.32 -0.99
CA SER A 335 -7.62 9.75 -0.76
C SER A 335 -7.37 10.58 -2.03
N LEU A 336 -6.40 10.18 -2.86
CA LEU A 336 -6.17 10.78 -4.17
C LEU A 336 -7.42 10.64 -5.07
N LEU A 337 -7.95 9.41 -5.19
CA LEU A 337 -9.12 9.15 -6.04
C LEU A 337 -10.36 9.87 -5.53
N ALA A 338 -10.59 9.84 -4.21
CA ALA A 338 -11.75 10.47 -3.58
C ALA A 338 -11.80 11.99 -3.86
N ILE A 339 -10.71 12.69 -3.56
CA ILE A 339 -10.64 14.15 -3.73
C ILE A 339 -10.68 14.53 -5.22
N SER A 340 -9.96 13.80 -6.06
CA SER A 340 -9.98 14.04 -7.51
C SER A 340 -11.36 13.81 -8.12
N THR A 341 -12.09 12.81 -7.66
CA THR A 341 -13.48 12.56 -8.10
C THR A 341 -14.41 13.70 -7.66
N LEU A 342 -14.29 14.15 -6.41
CA LEU A 342 -15.12 15.24 -5.88
C LEU A 342 -14.91 16.56 -6.62
N ILE A 343 -13.67 16.89 -7.00
CA ILE A 343 -13.34 18.20 -7.58
C ILE A 343 -13.38 18.19 -9.11
N PHE A 344 -12.86 17.13 -9.73
CA PHE A 344 -12.63 17.07 -11.18
C PHE A 344 -13.45 16.00 -11.89
N ASN A 345 -14.11 15.12 -11.15
CA ASN A 345 -14.75 13.89 -11.65
C ASN A 345 -13.81 13.10 -12.60
N LYS A 346 -12.57 12.91 -12.17
CA LYS A 346 -11.51 12.30 -12.98
C LYS A 346 -10.54 11.53 -12.09
N ALA A 347 -10.00 10.40 -12.60
CA ALA A 347 -8.93 9.68 -11.92
C ALA A 347 -7.67 10.56 -11.79
N PRO A 348 -6.96 10.55 -10.64
CA PRO A 348 -5.79 11.40 -10.41
C PRO A 348 -4.50 10.86 -11.01
N TYR A 349 -4.47 9.59 -11.41
CA TYR A 349 -3.33 8.89 -12.01
C TYR A 349 -3.79 7.88 -13.04
N LYS A 350 -2.92 7.62 -14.04
CA LYS A 350 -3.20 6.70 -15.16
C LYS A 350 -2.75 5.28 -14.86
N ASN A 351 -1.55 5.13 -14.29
CA ASN A 351 -0.91 3.85 -14.01
C ASN A 351 -0.46 3.77 -12.55
N VAL A 352 -0.63 2.60 -11.94
CA VAL A 352 -0.17 2.33 -10.58
C VAL A 352 0.40 0.94 -10.43
N ILE A 353 1.65 0.84 -9.95
CA ILE A 353 2.22 -0.42 -9.48
C ILE A 353 1.99 -0.51 -7.98
N VAL A 354 1.27 -1.54 -7.56
CA VAL A 354 1.03 -1.81 -6.14
C VAL A 354 2.10 -2.75 -5.62
N LEU A 355 2.90 -2.30 -4.67
CA LEU A 355 4.03 -3.06 -4.15
C LEU A 355 3.60 -4.04 -3.05
N GLY A 356 4.21 -5.23 -3.07
CA GLY A 356 4.13 -6.18 -1.96
C GLY A 356 4.98 -5.74 -0.77
N HIS A 357 4.68 -6.29 0.41
CA HIS A 357 5.48 -5.99 1.61
C HIS A 357 6.86 -6.63 1.55
N VAL A 358 7.88 -5.90 2.06
CA VAL A 358 9.19 -6.47 2.33
C VAL A 358 9.13 -7.23 3.66
N GLN A 359 9.53 -8.50 3.62
CA GLN A 359 9.54 -9.44 4.75
C GLN A 359 10.98 -9.78 5.13
N ASP A 360 11.18 -10.29 6.34
CA ASP A 360 12.46 -10.85 6.75
C ASP A 360 12.79 -12.16 5.99
N GLU A 361 13.95 -12.74 6.25
CA GLU A 361 14.39 -13.99 5.59
C GLU A 361 13.46 -15.18 5.80
N ASN A 362 12.67 -15.17 6.88
CA ASN A 362 11.70 -16.20 7.25
C ASN A 362 10.30 -15.93 6.68
N GLY A 363 10.10 -14.81 5.97
CA GLY A 363 8.80 -14.41 5.42
C GLY A 363 7.88 -13.76 6.46
N GLN A 364 8.43 -13.26 7.58
CA GLN A 364 7.68 -12.56 8.59
C GLN A 364 7.68 -11.04 8.31
N LYS A 365 6.59 -10.36 8.67
CA LYS A 365 6.52 -8.91 8.60
C LYS A 365 7.60 -8.29 9.49
N MET A 366 8.43 -7.40 8.93
CA MET A 366 9.43 -6.66 9.68
C MET A 366 8.79 -5.68 10.64
N SER A 367 9.31 -5.62 11.88
CA SER A 367 8.86 -4.70 12.91
C SER A 367 10.01 -4.37 13.85
N LYS A 368 10.15 -3.10 14.22
CA LYS A 368 11.15 -2.67 15.23
C LYS A 368 10.93 -3.35 16.57
N SER A 369 9.67 -3.55 16.97
CA SER A 369 9.32 -4.21 18.24
C SER A 369 9.70 -5.70 18.30
N LYS A 370 9.78 -6.38 17.14
CA LYS A 370 10.20 -7.79 17.03
C LYS A 370 11.72 -7.95 16.82
N GLY A 371 12.45 -6.86 16.61
CA GLY A 371 13.90 -6.89 16.37
C GLY A 371 14.32 -7.54 15.04
N ASN A 372 13.39 -7.77 14.11
CA ASN A 372 13.65 -8.37 12.80
C ASN A 372 13.68 -7.35 11.64
N ALA A 373 13.65 -6.07 11.94
CA ALA A 373 13.78 -5.01 10.96
C ALA A 373 15.24 -4.86 10.54
N VAL A 374 15.47 -4.74 9.23
CA VAL A 374 16.77 -4.41 8.65
C VAL A 374 16.87 -2.89 8.55
N ASP A 375 17.97 -2.31 9.07
CA ASP A 375 18.24 -0.90 8.87
C ASP A 375 18.65 -0.67 7.40
N PRO A 376 17.99 0.23 6.67
CA PRO A 376 18.31 0.49 5.26
C PRO A 376 19.72 1.04 5.05
N PHE A 377 20.23 1.87 5.96
CA PHE A 377 21.56 2.46 5.84
C PHE A 377 22.65 1.42 6.06
N ASP A 378 22.49 0.52 7.05
CA ASP A 378 23.40 -0.60 7.26
C ASP A 378 23.44 -1.53 6.03
N ALA A 379 22.27 -1.75 5.41
CA ALA A 379 22.18 -2.55 4.20
C ALA A 379 22.84 -1.87 3.00
N LEU A 380 22.65 -0.55 2.84
CA LEU A 380 23.29 0.24 1.78
C LEU A 380 24.82 0.25 1.93
N GLU A 381 25.33 0.42 3.14
CA GLU A 381 26.77 0.38 3.43
C GLU A 381 27.38 -0.98 3.12
N LYS A 382 26.66 -2.05 3.47
CA LYS A 382 27.15 -3.42 3.33
C LYS A 382 27.13 -3.96 1.91
N TYR A 383 26.08 -3.66 1.14
CA TYR A 383 25.84 -4.26 -0.17
C TYR A 383 25.97 -3.28 -1.33
N GLY A 384 25.89 -1.98 -1.07
CA GLY A 384 25.78 -0.94 -2.09
C GLY A 384 24.36 -0.77 -2.63
N ALA A 385 24.04 0.46 -3.05
CA ALA A 385 22.69 0.80 -3.53
C ALA A 385 22.30 0.01 -4.78
N ASP A 386 23.18 -0.11 -5.75
CA ASP A 386 22.91 -0.83 -7.00
C ASP A 386 22.58 -2.31 -6.79
N ALA A 387 23.28 -2.98 -5.84
CA ALA A 387 23.01 -4.37 -5.55
C ALA A 387 21.63 -4.58 -4.92
N ILE A 388 21.21 -3.67 -4.03
CA ILE A 388 19.87 -3.70 -3.41
C ILE A 388 18.80 -3.39 -4.45
N ARG A 389 18.99 -2.35 -5.29
CA ARG A 389 18.08 -2.01 -6.38
C ARG A 389 17.90 -3.18 -7.34
N TRP A 390 19.01 -3.76 -7.81
CA TRP A 390 19.00 -4.92 -8.70
C TRP A 390 18.26 -6.11 -8.10
N TYR A 391 18.50 -6.39 -6.81
CA TYR A 391 17.80 -7.45 -6.10
C TYR A 391 16.28 -7.28 -6.16
N PHE A 392 15.78 -6.09 -5.87
CA PHE A 392 14.33 -5.82 -5.89
C PHE A 392 13.74 -5.90 -7.31
N TYR A 393 14.50 -5.55 -8.34
CA TYR A 393 14.00 -5.62 -9.71
C TYR A 393 13.95 -7.04 -10.26
N VAL A 394 14.90 -7.91 -9.89
CA VAL A 394 15.04 -9.23 -10.50
C VAL A 394 14.41 -10.36 -9.71
N ASN A 395 14.22 -10.19 -8.39
CA ASN A 395 13.87 -11.30 -7.49
C ASN A 395 12.45 -11.81 -7.66
N SER A 396 11.46 -10.91 -7.77
CA SER A 396 10.04 -11.26 -7.90
C SER A 396 9.23 -10.15 -8.55
N ALA A 397 8.00 -10.45 -8.95
CA ALA A 397 7.07 -9.40 -9.38
C ALA A 397 6.86 -8.38 -8.25
N PRO A 398 6.80 -7.05 -8.55
CA PRO A 398 6.77 -5.99 -7.55
C PRO A 398 5.63 -6.12 -6.54
N TRP A 399 4.49 -6.67 -6.95
CA TRP A 399 3.28 -6.82 -6.11
C TRP A 399 3.30 -8.04 -5.18
N LEU A 400 4.29 -8.93 -5.32
CA LEU A 400 4.44 -10.09 -4.45
C LEU A 400 5.25 -9.72 -3.21
N PRO A 401 4.97 -10.34 -2.04
CA PRO A 401 5.81 -10.18 -0.87
C PRO A 401 7.26 -10.57 -1.17
N ASN A 402 8.20 -9.71 -0.83
CA ASN A 402 9.62 -9.90 -1.11
C ASN A 402 10.39 -10.20 0.18
N ARG A 403 11.06 -11.35 0.26
CA ARG A 403 11.88 -11.74 1.41
C ARG A 403 13.27 -11.15 1.25
N PHE A 404 13.61 -10.18 2.09
CA PHE A 404 14.95 -9.58 2.05
C PHE A 404 15.96 -10.39 2.87
N HIS A 405 16.98 -10.89 2.21
CA HIS A 405 18.13 -11.51 2.88
C HIS A 405 19.44 -11.29 2.12
N GLY A 406 20.51 -11.02 2.88
CA GLY A 406 21.78 -10.56 2.31
C GLY A 406 22.45 -11.53 1.34
N LYS A 407 22.28 -12.85 1.50
CA LYS A 407 22.86 -13.84 0.59
C LYS A 407 22.29 -13.72 -0.83
N ALA A 408 20.99 -13.45 -0.97
CA ALA A 408 20.36 -13.28 -2.27
C ALA A 408 20.79 -11.96 -2.95
N VAL A 409 20.95 -10.89 -2.16
CA VAL A 409 21.49 -9.61 -2.66
C VAL A 409 22.90 -9.82 -3.24
N VAL A 410 23.79 -10.47 -2.49
CA VAL A 410 25.18 -10.76 -2.95
C VAL A 410 25.18 -11.69 -4.17
N GLU A 411 24.29 -12.67 -4.24
CA GLU A 411 24.19 -13.56 -5.39
C GLU A 411 23.75 -12.82 -6.66
N GLY A 412 22.74 -11.97 -6.54
CA GLY A 412 22.27 -11.11 -7.64
C GLY A 412 23.38 -10.16 -8.12
N GLN A 413 24.08 -9.50 -7.18
CA GLN A 413 25.22 -8.66 -7.47
C GLN A 413 26.30 -9.42 -8.24
N ARG A 414 26.70 -10.59 -7.76
CA ARG A 414 27.77 -11.39 -8.39
C ARG A 414 27.40 -11.85 -9.79
N LYS A 415 26.18 -12.31 -10.01
CA LYS A 415 25.73 -12.85 -11.30
C LYS A 415 25.66 -11.81 -12.40
N PHE A 416 25.14 -10.64 -12.10
CA PHE A 416 24.96 -9.59 -13.10
C PHE A 416 26.06 -8.53 -13.04
N MET A 417 26.12 -7.76 -11.95
CA MET A 417 27.05 -6.63 -11.82
C MET A 417 28.50 -7.09 -11.87
N GLY A 418 28.84 -8.19 -11.16
CA GLY A 418 30.17 -8.75 -11.19
C GLY A 418 30.60 -9.25 -12.58
N THR A 419 29.66 -9.82 -13.35
CA THR A 419 29.90 -10.26 -14.72
C THR A 419 30.14 -9.07 -15.67
N LEU A 420 29.29 -8.04 -15.57
CA LEU A 420 29.44 -6.80 -16.34
C LEU A 420 30.79 -6.10 -16.02
N TRP A 421 31.08 -5.95 -14.73
CA TRP A 421 32.33 -5.34 -14.27
C TRP A 421 33.57 -6.08 -14.77
N ASN A 422 33.58 -7.40 -14.69
CA ASN A 422 34.70 -8.22 -15.18
C ASN A 422 34.86 -8.10 -16.69
N THR A 423 33.78 -7.96 -17.44
CA THR A 423 33.81 -7.74 -18.89
C THR A 423 34.40 -6.37 -19.24
N TYR A 424 33.94 -5.34 -18.52
CA TYR A 424 34.51 -4.00 -18.59
C TYR A 424 35.99 -3.97 -18.22
N ALA A 425 36.38 -4.57 -17.10
CA ALA A 425 37.79 -4.64 -16.66
C ALA A 425 38.68 -5.35 -17.69
N PHE A 426 38.18 -6.43 -18.31
CA PHE A 426 38.87 -7.10 -19.43
C PHE A 426 39.10 -6.13 -20.60
N PHE A 427 38.04 -5.38 -21.01
CA PHE A 427 38.19 -4.41 -22.09
C PHE A 427 39.22 -3.34 -21.76
N VAL A 428 39.13 -2.71 -20.60
CA VAL A 428 40.06 -1.62 -20.18
C VAL A 428 41.49 -2.12 -20.08
N LEU A 429 41.70 -3.32 -19.53
CA LEU A 429 43.03 -3.89 -19.42
C LEU A 429 43.73 -3.96 -20.79
N TYR A 430 43.08 -4.54 -21.79
CA TYR A 430 43.67 -4.70 -23.12
C TYR A 430 43.65 -3.40 -23.92
N ALA A 431 42.65 -2.55 -23.78
CA ALA A 431 42.65 -1.22 -24.39
C ALA A 431 43.85 -0.37 -23.93
N ASN A 432 44.21 -0.43 -22.64
CA ASN A 432 45.36 0.27 -22.11
C ASN A 432 46.71 -0.34 -22.60
N ILE A 433 46.79 -1.67 -22.75
CA ILE A 433 47.99 -2.33 -23.29
C ILE A 433 48.22 -1.96 -24.76
N ASP A 434 47.15 -1.85 -25.53
CA ASP A 434 47.19 -1.59 -26.97
C ASP A 434 47.06 -0.09 -27.32
N ASP A 435 46.98 0.81 -26.34
CA ASP A 435 46.71 2.25 -26.50
C ASP A 435 45.52 2.50 -27.42
N PHE A 436 44.44 1.72 -27.20
CA PHE A 436 43.23 1.77 -28.00
C PHE A 436 42.35 2.94 -27.60
N ASP A 437 42.00 3.75 -28.59
CA ASP A 437 41.07 4.89 -28.46
C ASP A 437 39.91 4.71 -29.43
N ALA A 438 38.70 4.49 -28.88
CA ALA A 438 37.50 4.22 -29.67
C ALA A 438 37.12 5.38 -30.61
N THR A 439 37.51 6.63 -30.29
CA THR A 439 37.19 7.81 -31.11
C THR A 439 37.93 7.82 -32.46
N LYS A 440 39.02 7.04 -32.57
CA LYS A 440 39.84 6.93 -33.77
C LYS A 440 39.36 5.91 -34.80
N TYR A 441 38.33 5.12 -34.45
CA TYR A 441 37.86 4.02 -35.28
C TYR A 441 36.35 4.10 -35.51
N THR A 442 35.90 3.49 -36.59
CA THR A 442 34.48 3.40 -36.92
C THR A 442 34.08 1.93 -37.05
N LEU A 443 32.94 1.56 -36.46
CA LEU A 443 32.34 0.22 -36.60
C LEU A 443 31.76 0.05 -38.02
N ASP A 444 32.40 -0.79 -38.84
CA ASP A 444 31.92 -1.14 -40.19
C ASP A 444 31.25 -2.53 -40.13
N TYR A 445 29.94 -2.56 -40.09
CA TYR A 445 29.14 -3.78 -39.91
C TYR A 445 29.42 -4.85 -40.97
N ASP A 446 29.68 -4.43 -42.23
CA ASP A 446 29.94 -5.38 -43.34
C ASP A 446 31.23 -6.14 -43.19
N LYS A 447 32.22 -5.57 -42.50
CA LYS A 447 33.54 -6.18 -42.25
C LYS A 447 33.62 -6.98 -40.96
N LEU A 448 32.53 -7.06 -40.19
CA LEU A 448 32.48 -7.77 -38.92
C LEU A 448 32.48 -9.29 -39.11
N SER A 449 33.07 -10.00 -38.16
CA SER A 449 32.97 -11.45 -38.05
C SER A 449 31.53 -11.88 -37.66
N VAL A 450 31.19 -13.14 -37.87
CA VAL A 450 29.89 -13.72 -37.45
C VAL A 450 29.69 -13.53 -35.94
N MET A 451 30.73 -13.65 -35.12
CA MET A 451 30.65 -13.45 -33.66
C MET A 451 30.37 -12.00 -33.29
N ASP A 452 30.93 -11.04 -34.01
CA ASP A 452 30.65 -9.61 -33.80
C ASP A 452 29.20 -9.29 -34.16
N LYS A 453 28.77 -9.74 -35.33
CA LYS A 453 27.37 -9.59 -35.81
C LYS A 453 26.37 -10.21 -34.84
N TRP A 454 26.68 -11.40 -34.33
CA TRP A 454 25.85 -12.06 -33.31
C TRP A 454 25.73 -11.23 -32.03
N LEU A 455 26.85 -10.69 -31.50
CA LEU A 455 26.79 -9.87 -30.29
C LEU A 455 25.97 -8.58 -30.50
N LEU A 456 26.14 -7.91 -31.64
CA LEU A 456 25.38 -6.71 -31.97
C LEU A 456 23.88 -7.01 -32.21
N SER A 457 23.56 -8.17 -32.79
CA SER A 457 22.17 -8.63 -32.91
C SER A 457 21.55 -8.84 -31.53
N LYS A 458 22.22 -9.61 -30.66
CA LYS A 458 21.78 -9.85 -29.28
C LYS A 458 21.64 -8.55 -28.47
N LEU A 459 22.53 -7.57 -28.69
CA LEU A 459 22.45 -6.24 -28.07
C LEU A 459 21.16 -5.53 -28.47
N ASN A 460 20.88 -5.43 -29.78
CA ASN A 460 19.70 -4.74 -30.26
C ASN A 460 18.40 -5.47 -29.87
N SER A 461 18.40 -6.80 -29.85
CA SER A 461 17.30 -7.62 -29.35
C SER A 461 17.07 -7.38 -27.86
N ALA A 462 18.14 -7.25 -27.05
CA ALA A 462 18.04 -6.96 -25.61
C ALA A 462 17.52 -5.54 -25.37
N ILE A 463 18.03 -4.52 -26.06
CA ILE A 463 17.54 -3.13 -25.96
C ILE A 463 16.05 -3.07 -26.31
N LYS A 464 15.63 -3.72 -27.41
CA LYS A 464 14.23 -3.82 -27.83
C LYS A 464 13.33 -4.45 -26.77
N ALA A 465 13.78 -5.54 -26.20
CA ALA A 465 13.02 -6.22 -25.14
C ALA A 465 12.92 -5.37 -23.88
N VAL A 466 14.01 -4.74 -23.45
CA VAL A 466 14.04 -3.89 -22.25
C VAL A 466 13.16 -2.66 -22.43
N ASP A 467 13.23 -1.97 -23.57
CA ASP A 467 12.39 -0.82 -23.89
C ASP A 467 10.89 -1.18 -23.88
N TYR A 468 10.54 -2.28 -24.55
CA TYR A 468 9.16 -2.79 -24.54
C TYR A 468 8.68 -3.16 -23.13
N ASP A 469 9.50 -3.89 -22.37
CA ASP A 469 9.11 -4.37 -21.05
C ASP A 469 9.00 -3.21 -20.04
N LEU A 470 9.91 -2.23 -20.07
CA LEU A 470 9.82 -1.04 -19.21
C LEU A 470 8.62 -0.16 -19.59
N SER A 471 8.34 0.01 -20.88
CA SER A 471 7.17 0.75 -21.37
C SER A 471 5.83 0.10 -20.95
N ASN A 472 5.86 -1.22 -20.60
CA ASN A 472 4.71 -1.97 -20.13
C ASN A 472 4.80 -2.37 -18.65
N TYR A 473 5.69 -1.72 -17.88
CA TYR A 473 5.89 -1.97 -16.44
C TYR A 473 6.28 -3.41 -16.06
N LYS A 474 6.90 -4.17 -16.98
CA LYS A 474 7.40 -5.53 -16.79
C LYS A 474 8.86 -5.51 -16.33
N ILE A 475 9.10 -4.94 -15.17
CA ILE A 475 10.45 -4.67 -14.65
C ILE A 475 11.31 -5.93 -14.48
N PRO A 476 10.81 -7.06 -13.93
CA PRO A 476 11.60 -8.27 -13.81
C PRO A 476 11.99 -8.89 -15.16
N GLU A 477 11.15 -8.76 -16.18
CA GLU A 477 11.43 -9.23 -17.53
C GLU A 477 12.55 -8.41 -18.17
N ALA A 478 12.49 -7.09 -18.06
CA ALA A 478 13.55 -6.19 -18.50
C ALA A 478 14.89 -6.51 -17.80
N ALA A 479 14.88 -6.72 -16.49
CA ALA A 479 16.08 -7.10 -15.73
C ALA A 479 16.66 -8.45 -16.19
N LYS A 480 15.83 -9.44 -16.50
CA LYS A 480 16.27 -10.74 -17.03
C LYS A 480 16.87 -10.62 -18.44
N ALA A 481 16.31 -9.77 -19.30
CA ALA A 481 16.87 -9.50 -20.63
C ALA A 481 18.28 -8.91 -20.54
N LEU A 482 18.49 -7.91 -19.64
CA LEU A 482 19.80 -7.36 -19.35
C LEU A 482 20.79 -8.42 -18.86
N GLN A 483 20.39 -9.23 -17.88
CA GLN A 483 21.23 -10.29 -17.33
C GLN A 483 21.63 -11.30 -18.40
N SER A 484 20.67 -11.75 -19.22
CA SER A 484 20.93 -12.70 -20.29
C SER A 484 21.94 -12.17 -21.31
N PHE A 485 21.80 -10.91 -21.71
CA PHE A 485 22.75 -10.29 -22.65
C PHE A 485 24.16 -10.18 -22.04
N VAL A 486 24.29 -9.75 -20.79
CA VAL A 486 25.59 -9.64 -20.12
C VAL A 486 26.27 -11.02 -19.97
N ASP A 487 25.48 -12.06 -19.71
CA ASP A 487 25.99 -13.44 -19.69
C ASP A 487 26.49 -13.89 -21.08
N ASP A 488 25.74 -13.63 -22.13
CA ASP A 488 26.14 -13.93 -23.51
C ASP A 488 27.40 -13.17 -23.92
N MET A 489 27.47 -11.87 -23.62
CA MET A 489 28.62 -11.02 -23.90
C MET A 489 29.89 -11.55 -23.20
N SER A 490 29.81 -11.84 -21.90
CA SER A 490 30.98 -12.27 -21.10
C SER A 490 31.37 -13.72 -21.39
N ASN A 491 30.43 -14.66 -21.30
CA ASN A 491 30.73 -16.10 -21.29
C ASN A 491 30.94 -16.67 -22.70
N TRP A 492 30.43 -15.99 -23.72
CA TRP A 492 30.54 -16.47 -25.09
C TRP A 492 31.35 -15.52 -25.97
N TYR A 493 30.96 -14.27 -26.14
CA TYR A 493 31.69 -13.35 -27.01
C TYR A 493 33.11 -13.11 -26.51
N VAL A 494 33.31 -12.57 -25.32
CA VAL A 494 34.65 -12.28 -24.76
C VAL A 494 35.48 -13.55 -24.68
N ARG A 495 34.90 -14.63 -24.15
CA ARG A 495 35.63 -15.88 -23.98
C ARG A 495 36.14 -16.48 -25.32
N ARG A 496 35.35 -16.33 -26.39
CA ARG A 496 35.71 -16.84 -27.72
C ARG A 496 36.61 -15.88 -28.50
N SER A 497 36.55 -14.60 -28.20
CA SER A 497 37.31 -13.55 -28.89
C SER A 497 38.65 -13.22 -28.21
N ARG A 498 38.99 -13.87 -27.08
CA ARG A 498 40.21 -13.55 -26.32
C ARG A 498 41.50 -13.53 -27.17
N GLU A 499 41.68 -14.50 -28.08
CA GLU A 499 42.85 -14.58 -28.95
C GLU A 499 42.97 -13.35 -29.87
N ARG A 500 41.83 -12.71 -30.23
CA ARG A 500 41.82 -11.47 -31.03
C ARG A 500 42.40 -10.30 -30.24
N PHE A 501 42.04 -10.18 -28.96
CA PHE A 501 42.61 -9.14 -28.06
C PHE A 501 44.07 -9.38 -27.72
N TRP A 502 44.53 -10.64 -27.74
CA TRP A 502 45.92 -11.02 -27.46
C TRP A 502 46.83 -10.96 -28.69
N ALA A 503 46.28 -10.81 -29.89
CA ALA A 503 47.04 -10.71 -31.13
C ALA A 503 47.98 -9.49 -31.10
N LYS A 504 49.14 -9.62 -31.73
CA LYS A 504 50.10 -8.51 -31.88
C LYS A 504 49.61 -7.52 -32.95
N GLY A 505 49.86 -6.24 -32.71
CA GLY A 505 49.49 -5.16 -33.64
C GLY A 505 47.98 -4.84 -33.61
N MET A 506 47.56 -3.87 -34.40
CA MET A 506 46.16 -3.40 -34.50
C MET A 506 45.62 -3.72 -35.89
N GLU A 507 45.55 -5.00 -36.20
CA GLU A 507 44.90 -5.46 -37.45
C GLU A 507 43.40 -5.26 -37.40
N GLN A 508 42.75 -5.17 -38.57
CA GLN A 508 41.34 -4.88 -38.70
C GLN A 508 40.43 -5.79 -37.85
N ASP A 509 40.74 -7.08 -37.76
CA ASP A 509 39.96 -8.02 -36.94
C ASP A 509 40.04 -7.68 -35.44
N LYS A 510 41.20 -7.26 -34.94
CA LYS A 510 41.37 -6.82 -33.56
C LYS A 510 40.63 -5.50 -33.31
N ILE A 511 40.70 -4.53 -34.23
CA ILE A 511 39.95 -3.28 -34.17
C ILE A 511 38.43 -3.57 -34.12
N ASN A 512 37.95 -4.47 -34.98
CA ASN A 512 36.55 -4.89 -34.99
C ASN A 512 36.13 -5.50 -33.64
N ALA A 513 36.97 -6.33 -33.02
CA ALA A 513 36.69 -6.89 -31.71
C ALA A 513 36.59 -5.82 -30.62
N TYR A 514 37.49 -4.84 -30.59
CA TYR A 514 37.43 -3.72 -29.68
C TYR A 514 36.21 -2.87 -29.89
N MET A 515 35.93 -2.44 -31.12
CA MET A 515 34.78 -1.59 -31.44
C MET A 515 33.45 -2.27 -31.12
N THR A 516 33.32 -3.57 -31.41
CA THR A 516 32.13 -4.35 -31.08
C THR A 516 31.90 -4.43 -29.56
N LEU A 517 32.96 -4.75 -28.78
CA LEU A 517 32.83 -4.84 -27.33
C LEU A 517 32.60 -3.47 -26.68
N TYR A 518 33.28 -2.42 -27.17
CA TYR A 518 33.06 -1.04 -26.74
C TYR A 518 31.61 -0.62 -26.93
N THR A 519 31.08 -0.80 -28.14
CA THR A 519 29.68 -0.48 -28.46
C THR A 519 28.74 -1.26 -27.55
N ALA A 520 28.97 -2.56 -27.36
CA ALA A 520 28.14 -3.41 -26.52
C ALA A 520 28.15 -2.96 -25.03
N LEU A 521 29.33 -2.60 -24.50
CA LEU A 521 29.47 -2.12 -23.13
C LEU A 521 28.79 -0.76 -22.92
N VAL A 522 28.98 0.19 -23.81
CA VAL A 522 28.39 1.53 -23.70
C VAL A 522 26.88 1.47 -23.79
N GLU A 523 26.33 0.79 -24.82
CA GLU A 523 24.89 0.76 -25.03
C GLU A 523 24.16 -0.07 -23.96
N ILE A 524 24.76 -1.19 -23.49
CA ILE A 524 24.13 -1.94 -22.39
C ILE A 524 24.20 -1.21 -21.06
N CYS A 525 25.25 -0.40 -20.81
CA CYS A 525 25.29 0.47 -19.63
C CYS A 525 24.23 1.57 -19.68
N LYS A 526 24.02 2.22 -20.83
CA LYS A 526 22.92 3.17 -21.00
C LYS A 526 21.54 2.52 -20.77
N THR A 527 21.35 1.31 -21.30
CA THR A 527 20.11 0.53 -21.11
C THR A 527 19.88 0.15 -19.65
N ALA A 528 20.94 -0.18 -18.90
CA ALA A 528 20.89 -0.60 -17.51
C ALA A 528 20.92 0.57 -16.49
N ALA A 529 21.27 1.78 -16.93
CA ALA A 529 21.44 2.95 -16.06
C ALA A 529 20.23 3.24 -15.16
N PRO A 530 18.97 3.11 -15.60
CA PRO A 530 17.81 3.28 -14.71
C PRO A 530 17.76 2.29 -13.55
N MET A 531 18.38 1.10 -13.68
CA MET A 531 18.34 0.04 -12.67
C MET A 531 19.57 0.06 -11.74
N ILE A 532 20.77 0.24 -12.30
CA ILE A 532 22.04 0.24 -11.57
C ILE A 532 22.86 1.52 -11.87
N PRO A 533 22.36 2.69 -11.41
CA PRO A 533 22.84 4.01 -11.82
C PRO A 533 24.31 4.28 -11.51
N PHE A 534 24.83 3.82 -10.36
CA PHE A 534 26.17 4.18 -9.92
C PHE A 534 27.27 3.42 -10.69
N MET A 535 27.07 2.12 -10.88
CA MET A 535 28.04 1.30 -11.60
C MET A 535 28.10 1.65 -13.09
N THR A 536 26.94 1.94 -13.69
CA THR A 536 26.91 2.34 -15.11
C THR A 536 27.51 3.72 -15.34
N GLU A 537 27.33 4.64 -14.38
CA GLU A 537 28.01 5.94 -14.42
C GLU A 537 29.52 5.79 -14.36
N GLU A 538 30.06 4.97 -13.44
CA GLU A 538 31.50 4.74 -13.32
C GLU A 538 32.10 4.16 -14.62
N ILE A 539 31.40 3.18 -15.22
CA ILE A 539 31.83 2.60 -16.49
C ILE A 539 31.78 3.65 -17.61
N TYR A 540 30.74 4.47 -17.67
CA TYR A 540 30.59 5.53 -18.68
C TYR A 540 31.68 6.60 -18.56
N GLN A 541 31.96 7.08 -17.36
CA GLN A 541 33.02 8.06 -17.13
C GLN A 541 34.38 7.53 -17.63
N ASN A 542 34.66 6.25 -17.38
CA ASN A 542 35.93 5.63 -17.78
C ASN A 542 35.97 5.26 -19.27
N LEU A 543 34.89 4.82 -19.89
CA LEU A 543 34.91 4.38 -21.29
C LEU A 543 34.68 5.52 -22.28
N VAL A 544 33.83 6.48 -21.93
CA VAL A 544 33.36 7.52 -22.85
C VAL A 544 34.00 8.87 -22.50
N ARG A 545 33.74 9.39 -21.30
CA ARG A 545 34.18 10.73 -20.90
C ARG A 545 35.71 10.88 -20.85
N SER A 546 36.43 9.82 -20.48
CA SER A 546 37.89 9.84 -20.44
C SER A 546 38.55 10.08 -21.81
N VAL A 547 37.87 9.77 -22.91
CA VAL A 547 38.38 9.90 -24.29
C VAL A 547 37.63 10.92 -25.14
N ASP A 548 36.42 11.31 -24.73
CA ASP A 548 35.57 12.33 -25.40
C ASP A 548 34.91 13.25 -24.39
N GLU A 549 35.54 14.40 -24.12
CA GLU A 549 35.00 15.43 -23.23
C GLU A 549 33.72 16.11 -23.78
N SER A 550 33.43 15.97 -25.07
CA SER A 550 32.21 16.54 -25.69
C SER A 550 30.96 15.68 -25.47
N ALA A 551 31.12 14.41 -25.06
CA ALA A 551 30.01 13.55 -24.71
C ALA A 551 29.23 14.11 -23.48
N PRO A 552 27.96 13.74 -23.27
CA PRO A 552 27.20 14.16 -22.09
C PRO A 552 27.96 13.95 -20.79
N GLU A 553 27.87 14.88 -19.85
CA GLU A 553 28.64 14.87 -18.58
C GLU A 553 28.36 13.63 -17.72
N SER A 554 27.18 13.05 -17.86
CA SER A 554 26.77 11.84 -17.15
C SER A 554 26.02 10.90 -18.10
N ILE A 555 26.08 9.58 -17.85
CA ILE A 555 25.27 8.59 -18.56
C ILE A 555 23.77 8.88 -18.41
N HIS A 556 23.38 9.52 -17.30
CA HIS A 556 21.99 9.88 -17.00
C HIS A 556 21.46 11.08 -17.79
N LEU A 557 22.36 11.77 -18.51
CA LEU A 557 22.01 12.82 -19.47
C LEU A 557 22.00 12.32 -20.93
N CYS A 558 22.34 11.04 -21.13
CA CYS A 558 22.24 10.39 -22.44
C CYS A 558 20.80 9.96 -22.72
N ASP A 559 20.43 9.95 -24.00
CA ASP A 559 19.18 9.32 -24.43
C ASP A 559 19.23 7.79 -24.21
N PHE A 560 18.06 7.21 -23.98
CA PHE A 560 17.93 5.75 -23.95
C PHE A 560 18.28 5.19 -25.33
N PRO A 561 19.01 4.05 -25.43
CA PRO A 561 19.48 3.52 -26.70
C PRO A 561 18.35 3.23 -27.69
N VAL A 562 18.55 3.65 -28.94
CA VAL A 562 17.63 3.35 -30.03
C VAL A 562 18.01 2.05 -30.71
N VAL A 563 17.03 1.17 -30.90
CA VAL A 563 17.22 -0.11 -31.57
C VAL A 563 17.60 0.06 -33.04
N ASN A 564 18.68 -0.58 -33.48
CA ASN A 564 18.98 -0.71 -34.90
C ASN A 564 18.40 -2.03 -35.42
N GLU A 565 17.20 -2.00 -35.96
CA GLU A 565 16.49 -3.18 -36.47
C GLU A 565 17.29 -3.91 -37.60
N ALA A 566 18.11 -3.18 -38.35
CA ALA A 566 18.92 -3.77 -39.42
C ALA A 566 20.05 -4.69 -38.91
N HIS A 567 20.42 -4.55 -37.61
CA HIS A 567 21.43 -5.41 -36.99
C HIS A 567 20.82 -6.63 -36.30
N ILE A 568 19.49 -6.74 -36.20
CA ILE A 568 18.82 -7.91 -35.61
C ILE A 568 18.76 -9.04 -36.64
N ASP A 569 19.50 -10.11 -36.39
CA ASP A 569 19.49 -11.35 -37.18
C ASP A 569 18.99 -12.50 -36.30
N THR A 570 17.68 -12.69 -36.31
CA THR A 570 16.99 -13.70 -35.48
C THR A 570 17.40 -15.13 -35.85
N GLU A 571 17.77 -15.40 -37.11
CA GLU A 571 18.25 -16.71 -37.55
C GLU A 571 19.66 -16.99 -36.98
N LEU A 572 20.55 -16.02 -37.04
CA LEU A 572 21.88 -16.13 -36.44
C LEU A 572 21.78 -16.32 -34.90
N GLU A 573 20.92 -15.59 -34.23
CA GLU A 573 20.68 -15.75 -32.79
C GLU A 573 20.18 -17.18 -32.48
N ALA A 574 19.18 -17.66 -33.17
CA ALA A 574 18.61 -19.00 -32.98
C ALA A 574 19.65 -20.12 -33.26
N ASN A 575 20.44 -19.97 -34.31
CA ASN A 575 21.51 -20.91 -34.65
C ASN A 575 22.58 -20.94 -33.56
N MET A 576 23.00 -19.79 -33.05
CA MET A 576 23.95 -19.71 -31.96
C MET A 576 23.37 -20.32 -30.66
N ASP A 577 22.12 -20.02 -30.30
CA ASP A 577 21.45 -20.61 -29.13
C ASP A 577 21.44 -22.15 -29.20
N ASN A 578 21.23 -22.73 -30.39
CA ASN A 578 21.32 -24.19 -30.60
C ASN A 578 22.74 -24.70 -30.37
N VAL A 579 23.76 -24.01 -30.89
CA VAL A 579 25.17 -24.35 -30.65
C VAL A 579 25.50 -24.29 -29.15
N LEU A 580 25.01 -23.25 -28.43
CA LEU A 580 25.19 -23.10 -26.99
C LEU A 580 24.55 -24.26 -26.22
N LYS A 581 23.33 -24.65 -26.55
CA LYS A 581 22.64 -25.81 -25.96
C LYS A 581 23.42 -27.09 -26.16
N LEU A 582 23.91 -27.34 -27.38
CA LEU A 582 24.76 -28.50 -27.68
C LEU A 582 26.05 -28.55 -26.84
N VAL A 583 26.71 -27.40 -26.67
CA VAL A 583 27.90 -27.29 -25.82
C VAL A 583 27.59 -27.59 -24.36
N VAL A 584 26.49 -27.06 -23.84
CA VAL A 584 26.02 -27.31 -22.44
C VAL A 584 25.71 -28.80 -22.26
N MET A 585 24.96 -29.40 -23.18
CA MET A 585 24.62 -30.84 -23.14
C MET A 585 25.89 -31.70 -23.23
N GLY A 586 26.82 -31.36 -24.11
CA GLY A 586 28.11 -32.10 -24.23
C GLY A 586 28.94 -32.02 -22.95
N ARG A 587 28.98 -30.86 -22.28
CA ARG A 587 29.63 -30.70 -20.97
C ARG A 587 28.95 -31.51 -19.88
N ALA A 588 27.60 -31.49 -19.83
CA ALA A 588 26.83 -32.29 -18.88
C ALA A 588 27.06 -33.79 -19.07
N CYS A 589 27.03 -34.30 -20.31
CA CYS A 589 27.32 -35.67 -20.60
C CYS A 589 28.77 -36.07 -20.17
N ARG A 590 29.76 -35.22 -20.43
CA ARG A 590 31.14 -35.46 -19.94
C ARG A 590 31.21 -35.55 -18.42
N ASN A 591 30.55 -34.67 -17.71
CA ASN A 591 30.53 -34.68 -16.25
C ASN A 591 29.80 -35.94 -15.69
N THR A 592 28.66 -36.31 -16.28
CA THR A 592 27.87 -37.48 -15.84
C THR A 592 28.61 -38.80 -16.11
N CYS A 593 29.31 -38.88 -17.25
CA CYS A 593 30.02 -40.08 -17.62
C CYS A 593 31.45 -40.16 -17.04
N LEU A 594 31.89 -39.22 -16.22
CA LEU A 594 33.25 -39.12 -15.67
C LEU A 594 34.33 -39.12 -16.75
N LEU A 595 34.02 -38.71 -17.99
CA LEU A 595 34.91 -38.68 -19.14
C LEU A 595 35.91 -37.50 -19.11
N TYR A 596 36.45 -37.17 -17.94
CA TYR A 596 37.48 -36.13 -17.79
C TYR A 596 38.81 -36.49 -18.49
N THR A 597 39.00 -37.78 -18.76
CA THR A 597 40.26 -38.31 -19.31
C THR A 597 40.16 -38.81 -20.74
N SER A 598 38.99 -38.66 -21.41
CA SER A 598 38.93 -38.97 -22.85
C SER A 598 39.78 -37.94 -23.61
N PRO A 599 40.89 -38.31 -24.23
CA PRO A 599 41.72 -37.39 -24.98
C PRO A 599 40.87 -36.73 -26.08
N SER A 600 40.92 -35.41 -26.15
CA SER A 600 40.35 -34.72 -27.31
C SER A 600 41.13 -35.12 -28.56
N PRO A 601 40.58 -34.99 -29.77
CA PRO A 601 41.33 -35.27 -31.00
C PRO A 601 42.68 -34.51 -31.07
N ARG A 602 42.79 -33.36 -30.37
CA ARG A 602 44.06 -32.60 -30.24
C ARG A 602 45.08 -33.26 -29.29
N ASP A 603 44.64 -34.01 -28.29
CA ASP A 603 45.53 -34.67 -27.35
C ASP A 603 46.13 -35.96 -27.94
N ARG A 604 45.46 -36.57 -28.94
CA ARG A 604 46.03 -37.70 -29.70
C ARG A 604 47.13 -37.35 -30.68
N GLN A 605 47.32 -36.07 -31.00
CA GLN A 605 48.41 -35.59 -31.85
C GLN A 605 49.70 -35.25 -31.06
N LYS A 606 49.69 -35.33 -29.75
CA LYS A 606 50.88 -35.08 -28.90
C LYS A 606 51.43 -36.32 -28.22
N SER A 607 50.84 -37.50 -28.44
CA SER A 607 51.38 -38.81 -28.12
C SER A 607 51.85 -39.47 -29.40
#